data_92285580ee770eab3edd20744bf2a794
#
_entry.id   92285580ee770eab3edd20744bf2a794
#
_cell.length_a   1.000
_cell.length_b   1.000
_cell.length_c   1.000
_cell.angle_alpha   90.00
_cell.angle_beta   90.00
_cell.angle_gamma   90.00
#
_symmetry.space_group_name_H-M   'P 1'
#
loop_
_entity.id
_entity.type
_entity.pdbx_description
1 polymer ?
#
loop_
_entity_poly.entity_id
_entity_poly.type
_entity_poly.pdbx_seq_one_letter_code
_entity_poly.pdbx_strand_id
1 'polypeptide(L)'
;RKYDLKALKSPYVTELMEKLQENNIKICVCSNSEKARVINCLEELELTSYVTGVYGGTDCGHTKPDPFIYIQAMKDNNISPDETIVIEDSTAGIKAGVASGAYVIAYKDSYDIADQHEANVIVNNFIEAEKYIFSK
;
A
#
# COMPACT_ATOMS: atom_id res chain seq x y z
N ARG A 1 12.56 -7.78 1.13
CA ARG A 1 12.30 -8.55 2.36
C ARG A 1 10.90 -9.11 2.34
N LYS A 2 10.74 -10.30 2.91
CA LYS A 2 9.43 -10.97 2.89
C LYS A 2 8.34 -10.20 3.65
N TYR A 3 8.70 -9.39 4.63
CA TYR A 3 7.69 -8.65 5.41
C TYR A 3 7.04 -7.53 4.64
N ASP A 4 7.76 -6.95 3.67
CA ASP A 4 7.23 -5.87 2.83
C ASP A 4 6.03 -6.30 2.00
N LEU A 5 5.94 -7.60 1.69
CA LEU A 5 4.90 -8.13 0.82
C LEU A 5 3.82 -8.90 1.57
N LYS A 6 3.86 -8.84 2.90
CA LYS A 6 2.92 -9.57 3.75
C LYS A 6 1.48 -9.16 3.50
N ALA A 7 1.24 -7.90 3.22
CA ALA A 7 -0.11 -7.38 2.94
C ALA A 7 -0.77 -8.12 1.78
N LEU A 8 0.01 -8.48 0.76
CA LEU A 8 -0.53 -9.14 -0.44
C LEU A 8 -1.04 -10.55 -0.15
N LYS A 9 -0.65 -11.13 0.98
CA LYS A 9 -1.07 -12.47 1.41
C LYS A 9 -2.15 -12.42 2.47
N SER A 10 -2.63 -11.23 2.81
CA SER A 10 -3.62 -11.07 3.88
C SER A 10 -4.99 -11.58 3.44
N PRO A 11 -5.80 -12.07 4.39
CA PRO A 11 -7.18 -12.41 4.06
C PRO A 11 -7.93 -11.21 3.51
N TYR A 12 -8.84 -11.46 2.60
CA TYR A 12 -9.70 -10.44 1.99
C TYR A 12 -9.00 -9.52 0.98
N VAL A 13 -7.70 -9.65 0.76
CA VAL A 13 -6.99 -8.74 -0.15
C VAL A 13 -7.52 -8.86 -1.59
N THR A 14 -7.78 -10.09 -2.05
CA THR A 14 -8.28 -10.31 -3.40
C THR A 14 -9.66 -9.68 -3.58
N GLU A 15 -10.55 -9.92 -2.64
CA GLU A 15 -11.90 -9.37 -2.66
C GLU A 15 -11.88 -7.84 -2.64
N LEU A 16 -10.99 -7.26 -1.84
CA LEU A 16 -10.85 -5.81 -1.78
C LEU A 16 -10.34 -5.26 -3.11
N MET A 17 -9.32 -5.89 -3.69
CA MET A 17 -8.77 -5.45 -4.98
C MET A 17 -9.82 -5.51 -6.10
N GLU A 18 -10.65 -6.56 -6.10
CA GLU A 18 -11.75 -6.67 -7.05
C GLU A 18 -12.72 -5.51 -6.92
N LYS A 19 -13.11 -5.17 -5.69
CA LYS A 19 -14.02 -4.05 -5.44
C LYS A 19 -13.43 -2.71 -5.85
N LEU A 20 -12.16 -2.51 -5.58
CA LEU A 20 -11.46 -1.28 -5.97
C LEU A 20 -11.45 -1.16 -7.50
N GLN A 21 -11.12 -2.23 -8.20
CA GLN A 21 -11.08 -2.23 -9.64
C GLN A 21 -12.47 -1.97 -10.24
N GLU A 22 -13.51 -2.59 -9.69
CA GLU A 22 -14.90 -2.39 -10.12
C GLU A 22 -15.34 -0.94 -9.93
N ASN A 23 -14.76 -0.23 -8.99
CA ASN A 23 -15.07 1.17 -8.72
C ASN A 23 -14.08 2.14 -9.36
N ASN A 24 -13.28 1.67 -10.31
CA ASN A 24 -12.31 2.46 -11.07
C ASN A 24 -11.26 3.13 -10.18
N ILE A 25 -10.92 2.49 -9.06
CA ILE A 25 -9.85 2.95 -8.16
C ILE A 25 -8.57 2.23 -8.57
N LYS A 26 -7.53 3.00 -8.89
CA LYS A 26 -6.24 2.46 -9.29
C LYS A 26 -5.52 1.89 -8.07
N ILE A 27 -4.82 0.78 -8.28
CA ILE A 27 -4.09 0.08 -7.23
C ILE A 27 -2.63 0.04 -7.60
N CYS A 28 -1.77 0.56 -6.73
CA CYS A 28 -0.32 0.47 -6.89
C CYS A 28 0.28 -0.25 -5.70
N VAL A 29 1.35 -1.00 -5.95
CA VAL A 29 2.11 -1.65 -4.88
C VAL A 29 3.46 -0.96 -4.78
N CYS A 30 3.75 -0.42 -3.61
CA CYS A 30 4.98 0.31 -3.33
C CYS A 30 5.72 -0.41 -2.20
N SER A 31 6.91 -0.92 -2.49
CA SER A 31 7.68 -1.74 -1.57
C SER A 31 9.13 -1.26 -1.50
N ASN A 32 9.78 -1.48 -0.38
CA ASN A 32 11.23 -1.26 -0.28
C ASN A 32 12.03 -2.33 -1.05
N SER A 33 11.37 -3.42 -1.42
CA SER A 33 11.99 -4.50 -2.18
C SER A 33 12.22 -4.09 -3.65
N GLU A 34 12.93 -4.94 -4.38
CA GLU A 34 13.08 -4.77 -5.83
C GLU A 34 11.74 -4.97 -6.52
N LYS A 35 11.52 -4.20 -7.57
CA LYS A 35 10.29 -4.28 -8.38
C LYS A 35 10.04 -5.70 -8.88
N ALA A 36 11.11 -6.37 -9.38
CA ALA A 36 10.99 -7.73 -9.89
C ALA A 36 10.45 -8.72 -8.85
N ARG A 37 10.85 -8.54 -7.60
CA ARG A 37 10.37 -9.39 -6.51
C ARG A 37 8.88 -9.17 -6.23
N VAL A 38 8.44 -7.92 -6.29
CA VAL A 38 7.03 -7.59 -6.11
C VAL A 38 6.20 -8.21 -7.24
N ILE A 39 6.66 -8.06 -8.47
CA ILE A 39 5.97 -8.63 -9.64
C ILE A 39 5.85 -10.14 -9.51
N ASN A 40 6.90 -10.83 -9.11
CA ASN A 40 6.86 -12.28 -8.91
C ASN A 40 5.82 -12.67 -7.85
N CYS A 41 5.76 -11.92 -6.76
CA CYS A 41 4.80 -12.18 -5.69
C CYS A 41 3.36 -12.01 -6.19
N LEU A 42 3.11 -10.95 -6.96
CA LEU A 42 1.78 -10.71 -7.53
C LEU A 42 1.36 -11.82 -8.49
N GLU A 43 2.30 -12.32 -9.29
CA GLU A 43 2.04 -13.43 -10.23
C GLU A 43 1.69 -14.70 -9.47
N GLU A 44 2.47 -15.03 -8.45
CA GLU A 44 2.23 -16.22 -7.64
C GLU A 44 0.86 -16.19 -6.94
N LEU A 45 0.44 -15.00 -6.52
CA LEU A 45 -0.83 -14.81 -5.83
C LEU A 45 -2.00 -14.54 -6.78
N GLU A 46 -1.73 -14.49 -8.09
CA GLU A 46 -2.72 -14.21 -9.13
C GLU A 46 -3.41 -12.86 -8.93
N LEU A 47 -2.63 -11.86 -8.53
CA LEU A 47 -3.14 -10.49 -8.28
C LEU A 47 -2.72 -9.47 -9.35
N THR A 48 -1.94 -9.90 -10.34
CA THR A 48 -1.35 -9.00 -11.34
C THR A 48 -2.41 -8.17 -12.08
N SER A 49 -3.54 -8.77 -12.41
CA SER A 49 -4.57 -8.08 -13.20
C SER A 49 -5.26 -6.93 -12.47
N TYR A 50 -5.12 -6.85 -11.15
CA TYR A 50 -5.72 -5.78 -10.36
C TYR A 50 -4.80 -4.57 -10.18
N VAL A 51 -3.52 -4.72 -10.45
CA VAL A 51 -2.50 -3.72 -10.12
C VAL A 51 -2.14 -2.89 -11.35
N THR A 52 -2.20 -1.56 -11.22
CA THR A 52 -1.87 -0.64 -12.31
C THR A 52 -0.41 -0.21 -12.29
N GLY A 53 0.27 -0.32 -11.16
CA GLY A 53 1.67 0.06 -11.08
C GLY A 53 2.39 -0.62 -9.93
N VAL A 54 3.69 -0.89 -10.14
CA VAL A 54 4.56 -1.49 -9.13
C VAL A 54 5.79 -0.61 -9.00
N TYR A 55 6.15 -0.28 -7.76
CA TYR A 55 7.28 0.59 -7.45
C TYR A 55 8.16 -0.08 -6.41
N GLY A 56 9.45 -0.22 -6.73
CA GLY A 56 10.43 -0.80 -5.83
C GLY A 56 11.41 0.27 -5.34
N GLY A 57 11.56 0.41 -4.04
CA GLY A 57 12.47 1.39 -3.45
C GLY A 57 13.91 1.17 -3.86
N THR A 58 14.33 -0.09 -3.99
CA THR A 58 15.68 -0.44 -4.43
C THR A 58 15.93 0.06 -5.85
N ASP A 59 14.94 -0.06 -6.75
CA ASP A 59 15.10 0.35 -8.15
C ASP A 59 15.16 1.88 -8.30
N CYS A 60 14.38 2.60 -7.51
CA CYS A 60 14.33 4.06 -7.63
C CYS A 60 15.34 4.79 -6.74
N GLY A 61 16.07 4.07 -5.89
CA GLY A 61 17.09 4.65 -5.02
C GLY A 61 16.53 5.36 -3.78
N HIS A 62 15.25 5.22 -3.51
CA HIS A 62 14.58 5.86 -2.37
C HIS A 62 13.71 4.84 -1.66
N THR A 63 14.04 4.53 -0.42
CA THR A 63 13.27 3.59 0.39
C THR A 63 12.50 4.33 1.48
N LYS A 64 11.39 3.74 1.93
CA LYS A 64 10.63 4.26 3.06
C LYS A 64 11.54 4.34 4.29
N PRO A 65 11.47 5.37 5.08
CA PRO A 65 10.38 6.35 5.25
C PRO A 65 10.39 7.53 4.29
N ASP A 66 11.26 7.56 3.27
CA ASP A 66 11.23 8.59 2.26
C ASP A 66 9.91 8.49 1.48
N PRO A 67 9.16 9.58 1.31
CA PRO A 67 7.88 9.53 0.60
C PRO A 67 7.97 9.41 -0.91
N PHE A 68 9.17 9.43 -1.49
CA PHE A 68 9.39 9.47 -2.93
C PHE A 68 8.57 8.43 -3.69
N ILE A 69 8.56 7.19 -3.19
CA ILE A 69 7.90 6.08 -3.87
C ILE A 69 6.38 6.32 -4.03
N TYR A 70 5.75 6.90 -3.01
CA TYR A 70 4.32 7.23 -3.06
C TYR A 70 4.07 8.44 -3.94
N ILE A 71 4.92 9.45 -3.85
CA ILE A 71 4.79 10.66 -4.68
C ILE A 71 4.93 10.29 -6.16
N GLN A 72 5.88 9.40 -6.48
CA GLN A 72 6.06 8.94 -7.85
C GLN A 72 4.84 8.18 -8.37
N ALA A 73 4.27 7.32 -7.55
CA ALA A 73 3.06 6.57 -7.91
C ALA A 73 1.89 7.52 -8.18
N MET A 74 1.72 8.53 -7.34
CA MET A 74 0.67 9.56 -7.54
C MET A 74 0.88 10.30 -8.86
N LYS A 75 2.12 10.71 -9.12
CA LYS A 75 2.47 11.46 -10.32
C LYS A 75 2.21 10.66 -11.58
N ASP A 76 2.64 9.41 -11.60
CA ASP A 76 2.48 8.53 -12.76
C ASP A 76 1.01 8.24 -13.07
N ASN A 77 0.16 8.27 -12.05
CA ASN A 77 -1.26 8.01 -12.19
C ASN A 77 -2.10 9.29 -12.26
N ASN A 78 -1.45 10.44 -12.25
CA ASN A 78 -2.11 11.74 -12.31
C ASN A 78 -3.16 11.92 -11.21
N ILE A 79 -2.78 11.56 -9.99
CA ILE A 79 -3.63 11.59 -8.80
C ILE A 79 -2.98 12.52 -7.77
N SER A 80 -3.78 13.33 -7.09
CA SER A 80 -3.28 14.21 -6.02
C SER A 80 -3.21 13.47 -4.68
N PRO A 81 -2.44 13.99 -3.70
CA PRO A 81 -2.37 13.35 -2.38
C PRO A 81 -3.72 13.21 -1.69
N ASP A 82 -4.61 14.19 -1.81
CA ASP A 82 -5.92 14.14 -1.19
C ASP A 82 -6.88 13.15 -1.86
N GLU A 83 -6.49 12.59 -3.02
CA GLU A 83 -7.22 11.52 -3.70
C GLU A 83 -6.60 10.15 -3.45
N THR A 84 -5.59 10.08 -2.59
CA THR A 84 -4.77 8.86 -2.42
C THR A 84 -4.90 8.32 -1.00
N ILE A 85 -5.04 7.01 -0.91
CA ILE A 85 -5.01 6.28 0.36
C ILE A 85 -3.80 5.34 0.33
N VAL A 86 -3.00 5.39 1.39
CA VAL A 86 -1.89 4.48 1.59
C VAL A 86 -2.28 3.50 2.68
N ILE A 87 -2.10 2.21 2.43
CA ILE A 87 -2.34 1.16 3.43
C ILE A 87 -0.99 0.55 3.79
N GLU A 88 -0.63 0.61 5.07
CA GLU A 88 0.68 0.19 5.54
C GLU A 88 0.60 -0.46 6.91
N ASP A 89 1.58 -1.32 7.22
CA ASP A 89 1.70 -1.93 8.54
C ASP A 89 2.96 -1.47 9.28
N SER A 90 4.00 -1.07 8.57
CA SER A 90 5.28 -0.71 9.19
C SER A 90 5.35 0.77 9.56
N THR A 91 6.13 1.08 10.58
CA THR A 91 6.37 2.46 11.00
C THR A 91 6.97 3.29 9.85
N ALA A 92 7.95 2.73 9.14
CA ALA A 92 8.59 3.43 8.02
C ALA A 92 7.61 3.71 6.88
N GLY A 93 6.75 2.72 6.54
CA GLY A 93 5.76 2.90 5.49
C GLY A 93 4.71 3.93 5.86
N ILE A 94 4.27 3.94 7.11
CA ILE A 94 3.30 4.92 7.61
C ILE A 94 3.91 6.33 7.54
N LYS A 95 5.16 6.49 7.97
CA LYS A 95 5.84 7.80 7.90
C LYS A 95 5.95 8.28 6.45
N ALA A 96 6.28 7.39 5.53
CA ALA A 96 6.36 7.74 4.11
C ALA A 96 4.98 8.16 3.57
N GLY A 97 3.93 7.45 3.94
CA GLY A 97 2.56 7.77 3.54
C GLY A 97 2.14 9.15 4.06
N VAL A 98 2.37 9.42 5.32
CA VAL A 98 2.06 10.71 5.93
C VAL A 98 2.83 11.83 5.24
N ALA A 99 4.13 11.64 5.01
CA ALA A 99 4.96 12.65 4.36
C ALA A 99 4.55 12.91 2.91
N SER A 100 3.93 11.93 2.26
CA SER A 100 3.44 12.09 0.89
C SER A 100 2.16 12.92 0.80
N GLY A 101 1.49 13.16 1.93
CA GLY A 101 0.23 13.88 1.98
C GLY A 101 -1.01 13.00 1.83
N ALA A 102 -0.83 11.71 1.66
CA ALA A 102 -1.96 10.78 1.50
C ALA A 102 -2.68 10.53 2.84
N TYR A 103 -3.90 10.04 2.74
CA TYR A 103 -4.61 9.52 3.90
C TYR A 103 -4.05 8.13 4.20
N VAL A 104 -3.62 7.89 5.43
CA VAL A 104 -2.93 6.64 5.79
C VAL A 104 -3.80 5.77 6.68
N ILE A 105 -4.06 4.56 6.21
CA ILE A 105 -4.70 3.50 6.98
C ILE A 105 -3.61 2.52 7.39
N ALA A 106 -3.39 2.36 8.69
CA ALA A 106 -2.50 1.35 9.21
C ALA A 106 -3.29 0.10 9.54
N TYR A 107 -2.81 -1.08 9.16
CA TYR A 107 -3.39 -2.31 9.64
C TYR A 107 -2.42 -2.96 10.62
N LYS A 108 -2.97 -3.61 11.65
CA LYS A 108 -2.16 -4.17 12.70
C LYS A 108 -1.32 -5.35 12.18
N ASP A 109 -0.03 -5.29 12.48
CA ASP A 109 0.86 -6.41 12.31
C ASP A 109 0.43 -7.53 13.26
N SER A 110 0.52 -8.77 12.82
CA SER A 110 0.19 -9.93 13.65
C SER A 110 1.04 -10.01 14.92
N TYR A 111 2.19 -9.36 14.93
CA TYR A 111 3.08 -9.32 16.11
C TYR A 111 2.87 -8.08 16.97
N ASP A 112 2.11 -7.12 16.49
CA ASP A 112 1.78 -5.87 17.20
C ASP A 112 3.03 -5.12 17.69
N ILE A 113 4.09 -5.11 16.90
CA ILE A 113 5.37 -4.50 17.27
C ILE A 113 5.63 -3.15 16.61
N ALA A 114 4.91 -2.81 15.55
CA ALA A 114 5.14 -1.58 14.81
C ALA A 114 4.47 -0.40 15.53
N ASP A 115 5.17 0.73 15.58
CA ASP A 115 4.58 1.99 16.05
C ASP A 115 3.77 2.57 14.89
N GLN A 116 2.48 2.67 15.06
CA GLN A 116 1.54 3.10 14.02
C GLN A 116 0.83 4.40 14.34
N HIS A 117 1.29 5.14 15.36
CA HIS A 117 0.55 6.29 15.89
C HIS A 117 0.36 7.43 14.89
N GLU A 118 1.20 7.56 13.86
CA GLU A 118 1.08 8.64 12.88
C GLU A 118 -0.01 8.42 11.83
N ALA A 119 -0.54 7.21 11.73
CA ALA A 119 -1.59 6.90 10.77
C ALA A 119 -2.88 7.66 11.09
N ASN A 120 -3.67 7.94 10.07
CA ASN A 120 -4.98 8.58 10.25
C ASN A 120 -5.95 7.64 10.97
N VAL A 121 -5.87 6.36 10.70
CA VAL A 121 -6.69 5.35 11.35
C VAL A 121 -5.92 4.04 11.42
N ILE A 122 -6.19 3.25 12.45
CA ILE A 122 -5.59 1.93 12.65
C ILE A 122 -6.72 0.91 12.62
N VAL A 123 -6.59 -0.08 11.74
CA VAL A 123 -7.59 -1.15 11.57
C VAL A 123 -6.96 -2.50 11.86
N ASN A 124 -7.77 -3.52 12.08
CA ASN A 124 -7.30 -4.87 12.37
C ASN A 124 -7.08 -5.71 11.12
N ASN A 125 -7.79 -5.39 10.03
CA ASN A 125 -7.75 -6.20 8.82
C ASN A 125 -8.24 -5.39 7.62
N PHE A 126 -8.21 -5.99 6.44
CA PHE A 126 -8.62 -5.31 5.21
C PHE A 126 -10.14 -5.16 5.07
N ILE A 127 -10.92 -5.94 5.78
CA ILE A 127 -12.38 -5.75 5.81
C ILE A 127 -12.70 -4.40 6.44
N GLU A 128 -12.02 -4.09 7.55
CA GLU A 128 -12.17 -2.79 8.21
C GLU A 128 -11.62 -1.65 7.34
N ALA A 129 -10.48 -1.88 6.67
CA ALA A 129 -9.88 -0.89 5.79
C ALA A 129 -10.84 -0.49 4.68
N GLU A 130 -11.57 -1.43 4.11
CA GLU A 130 -12.53 -1.17 3.04
C GLU A 130 -13.56 -0.13 3.44
N LYS A 131 -14.02 -0.15 4.68
CA LYS A 131 -15.02 0.81 5.18
C LYS A 131 -14.50 2.24 5.09
N TYR A 132 -13.24 2.44 5.45
CA TYR A 132 -12.63 3.77 5.40
C TYR A 132 -12.36 4.22 3.97
N ILE A 133 -11.98 3.30 3.09
CA ILE A 133 -11.72 3.61 1.69
C ILE A 133 -12.99 4.16 1.04
N PHE A 134 -14.11 3.46 1.22
CA PHE A 134 -15.37 3.83 0.55
C PHE A 134 -16.16 4.91 1.29
N SER A 135 -15.71 5.35 2.45
CA SER A 135 -16.33 6.48 3.16
C SER A 135 -15.71 7.83 2.75
N LYS A 136 -14.68 7.81 1.93
CA LYS A 136 -13.93 9.02 1.50
C LYS A 136 -14.53 9.68 0.28
#